data_47562da5b50a1b41e6c00af9c635af3e
#
_entry.id   47562da5b50a1b41e6c00af9c635af3e
#
_cell.length_a   1.000
_cell.length_b   1.000
_cell.length_c   1.000
_cell.angle_alpha   90.00
_cell.angle_beta   90.00
_cell.angle_gamma   90.00
#
_symmetry.space_group_name_H-M   'P 1'
#
loop_
_entity.id
_entity.type
_entity.pdbx_description
1 polymer ?
#
loop_
_entity_poly.entity_id
_entity_poly.type
_entity_poly.pdbx_seq_one_letter_code
_entity_poly.pdbx_strand_id
1 'polypeptide(L)'
;DSVLQALTLIRASAEDPARVRAIALTEERELRAWLYTGHAQAADSLEAAVTEAVVGVESRYGVPISVVVVGDMRPGPGELALVAALAEACQNAVRHGAPPVSVYVEVRPRAIEAFVKDNGEGFDPATIAADRHGVRDSIVGRMRRAGGSATIRRLARGTEIALSMPRSDILEETAPTGRTQ
;
A
#
# COMPACT_ATOMS: atom_id res chain seq x y z
N ASP A 1 -13.69 24.08 10.81
CA ASP A 1 -14.87 23.88 11.70
C ASP A 1 -15.02 22.43 12.19
N SER A 2 -14.59 21.39 11.47
CA SER A 2 -14.73 19.98 11.90
C SER A 2 -13.96 19.67 13.18
N VAL A 3 -12.70 20.11 13.30
CA VAL A 3 -11.84 19.84 14.46
C VAL A 3 -12.41 20.43 15.76
N LEU A 4 -12.99 21.63 15.69
CA LEU A 4 -13.65 22.26 16.87
C LEU A 4 -14.91 21.51 17.29
N GLN A 5 -15.67 20.99 16.32
CA GLN A 5 -16.85 20.16 16.58
C GLN A 5 -16.45 18.83 17.23
N ALA A 6 -15.39 18.18 16.72
CA ALA A 6 -14.87 16.94 17.30
C ALA A 6 -14.38 17.12 18.72
N LEU A 7 -13.61 18.17 19.00
CA LEU A 7 -13.17 18.49 20.37
C LEU A 7 -14.35 18.72 21.31
N THR A 8 -15.43 19.34 20.83
CA THR A 8 -16.66 19.55 21.60
C THR A 8 -17.36 18.21 21.89
N LEU A 9 -17.44 17.31 20.90
CA LEU A 9 -18.03 15.99 21.06
C LEU A 9 -17.20 15.10 21.97
N ILE A 10 -15.86 15.16 21.90
CA ILE A 10 -14.94 14.46 22.81
C ILE A 10 -15.18 14.92 24.25
N ARG A 11 -15.27 16.23 24.48
CA ARG A 11 -15.57 16.78 25.82
C ARG A 11 -16.94 16.36 26.33
N ALA A 12 -17.97 16.34 25.48
CA ALA A 12 -19.32 15.92 25.81
C ALA A 12 -19.44 14.39 26.05
N SER A 13 -18.51 13.60 25.50
CA SER A 13 -18.49 12.13 25.61
C SER A 13 -17.40 11.61 26.54
N ALA A 14 -16.85 12.45 27.43
CA ALA A 14 -15.71 12.12 28.30
C ALA A 14 -15.95 10.91 29.23
N GLU A 15 -17.21 10.59 29.51
CA GLU A 15 -17.62 9.44 30.34
C GLU A 15 -17.73 8.12 29.51
N ASP A 16 -17.62 8.19 28.17
CA ASP A 16 -17.64 7.01 27.28
C ASP A 16 -16.31 6.89 26.51
N PRO A 17 -15.34 6.14 27.03
CA PRO A 17 -14.03 5.99 26.40
C PRO A 17 -14.08 5.35 25.01
N ALA A 18 -15.08 4.50 24.71
CA ALA A 18 -15.24 3.88 23.41
C ALA A 18 -15.67 4.92 22.36
N ARG A 19 -16.58 5.80 22.74
CA ARG A 19 -17.08 6.88 21.89
C ARG A 19 -16.03 7.96 21.65
N VAL A 20 -15.26 8.33 22.70
CA VAL A 20 -14.11 9.25 22.59
C VAL A 20 -13.08 8.69 21.60
N ARG A 21 -12.75 7.40 21.72
CA ARG A 21 -11.79 6.74 20.82
C ARG A 21 -12.28 6.70 19.38
N ALA A 22 -13.57 6.43 19.15
CA ALA A 22 -14.16 6.41 17.82
C ALA A 22 -14.13 7.81 17.16
N ILE A 23 -14.46 8.87 17.91
CA ILE A 23 -14.41 10.26 17.43
C ILE A 23 -12.96 10.66 17.14
N ALA A 24 -12.02 10.36 18.04
CA ALA A 24 -10.60 10.67 17.84
C ALA A 24 -10.02 9.99 16.59
N LEU A 25 -10.36 8.72 16.35
CA LEU A 25 -9.95 7.98 15.14
C LEU A 25 -10.56 8.56 13.86
N THR A 26 -11.79 9.05 13.92
CA THR A 26 -12.45 9.68 12.77
C THR A 26 -11.77 11.00 12.43
N GLU A 27 -11.51 11.85 13.43
CA GLU A 27 -10.84 13.14 13.23
C GLU A 27 -9.37 12.97 12.81
N GLU A 28 -8.68 11.98 13.34
CA GLU A 28 -7.32 11.67 12.88
C GLU A 28 -7.33 11.29 11.39
N ARG A 29 -8.33 10.52 10.93
CA ARG A 29 -8.49 10.18 9.51
C ARG A 29 -8.78 11.40 8.66
N GLU A 30 -9.69 12.28 9.12
CA GLU A 30 -10.03 13.51 8.40
C GLU A 30 -8.86 14.48 8.35
N LEU A 31 -8.10 14.65 9.46
CA LEU A 31 -6.88 15.45 9.51
C LEU A 31 -5.79 14.87 8.61
N ARG A 32 -5.58 13.56 8.63
CA ARG A 32 -4.66 12.91 7.68
C ARG A 32 -5.13 13.09 6.25
N ALA A 33 -6.41 12.85 5.95
CA ALA A 33 -6.96 13.09 4.63
C ALA A 33 -6.77 14.56 4.21
N TRP A 34 -6.93 15.53 5.11
CA TRP A 34 -6.74 16.95 4.82
C TRP A 34 -5.26 17.34 4.65
N LEU A 35 -4.36 16.81 5.46
CA LEU A 35 -2.90 16.97 5.32
C LEU A 35 -2.38 16.31 4.03
N TYR A 36 -3.03 15.22 3.61
CA TYR A 36 -2.75 14.50 2.37
C TYR A 36 -3.78 14.80 1.27
N THR A 37 -4.53 15.91 1.32
CA THR A 37 -5.43 16.38 0.25
C THR A 37 -4.67 16.81 -1.02
N GLY A 38 -3.62 16.11 -1.30
CA GLY A 38 -3.07 16.08 -2.61
C GLY A 38 -3.57 14.87 -3.39
N HIS A 39 -4.89 14.69 -3.57
CA HIS A 39 -5.38 13.78 -4.62
C HIS A 39 -4.75 14.12 -5.98
N ALA A 40 -4.39 15.39 -6.19
CA ALA A 40 -3.55 15.83 -7.28
C ALA A 40 -2.08 15.37 -7.11
N GLN A 41 -1.54 15.33 -5.87
CA GLN A 41 -0.17 14.93 -5.61
C GLN A 41 0.04 13.41 -5.69
N ALA A 42 -0.94 12.60 -5.27
CA ALA A 42 -0.89 11.14 -5.43
C ALA A 42 -0.89 10.71 -6.91
N ALA A 43 -1.52 11.50 -7.79
CA ALA A 43 -1.48 11.27 -9.23
C ALA A 43 -0.12 11.64 -9.86
N ASP A 44 0.68 12.48 -9.18
CA ASP A 44 1.96 12.98 -9.67
C ASP A 44 3.19 12.40 -8.94
N SER A 45 2.99 11.64 -7.85
CA SER A 45 4.04 11.09 -6.98
C SER A 45 3.71 9.66 -6.57
N LEU A 46 4.64 8.76 -6.86
CA LEU A 46 4.56 7.37 -6.42
C LEU A 46 4.66 7.24 -4.90
N GLU A 47 5.53 8.05 -4.26
CA GLU A 47 5.67 8.10 -2.81
C GLU A 47 4.34 8.47 -2.14
N ALA A 48 3.66 9.49 -2.65
CA ALA A 48 2.35 9.90 -2.15
C ALA A 48 1.30 8.80 -2.34
N ALA A 49 1.26 8.15 -3.51
CA ALA A 49 0.31 7.07 -3.80
C ALA A 49 0.53 5.85 -2.89
N VAL A 50 1.79 5.46 -2.65
CA VAL A 50 2.15 4.38 -1.71
C VAL A 50 1.73 4.73 -0.29
N THR A 51 2.06 5.94 0.16
CA THR A 51 1.73 6.40 1.51
C THR A 51 0.23 6.43 1.74
N GLU A 52 -0.54 6.96 0.80
CA GLU A 52 -2.02 6.97 0.86
C GLU A 52 -2.60 5.56 0.94
N ALA A 53 -2.10 4.65 0.11
CA ALA A 53 -2.54 3.26 0.10
C ALA A 53 -2.30 2.56 1.45
N VAL A 54 -1.12 2.76 2.06
CA VAL A 54 -0.77 2.17 3.36
C VAL A 54 -1.59 2.78 4.48
N VAL A 55 -1.73 4.11 4.52
CA VAL A 55 -2.58 4.82 5.50
C VAL A 55 -4.03 4.34 5.42
N GLY A 56 -4.53 4.06 4.21
CA GLY A 56 -5.86 3.47 4.02
C GLY A 56 -6.01 2.09 4.70
N VAL A 57 -4.97 1.26 4.62
CA VAL A 57 -4.95 -0.05 5.29
C VAL A 57 -4.85 0.11 6.81
N GLU A 58 -3.91 0.93 7.31
CA GLU A 58 -3.77 1.22 8.74
C GLU A 58 -5.09 1.71 9.36
N SER A 59 -5.73 2.66 8.68
CA SER A 59 -7.00 3.26 9.13
C SER A 59 -8.13 2.24 9.20
N ARG A 60 -8.15 1.28 8.28
CA ARG A 60 -9.19 0.25 8.20
C ARG A 60 -9.04 -0.82 9.28
N TYR A 61 -7.80 -1.21 9.58
CA TYR A 61 -7.52 -2.35 10.46
C TYR A 61 -6.97 -1.97 11.82
N GLY A 62 -6.57 -0.72 12.03
CA GLY A 62 -6.01 -0.23 13.29
C GLY A 62 -4.62 -0.78 13.63
N VAL A 63 -3.89 -1.30 12.62
CA VAL A 63 -2.55 -1.87 12.79
C VAL A 63 -1.53 -0.94 12.12
N PRO A 64 -0.51 -0.46 12.85
CA PRO A 64 0.53 0.39 12.27
C PRO A 64 1.41 -0.39 11.29
N ILE A 65 1.79 0.27 10.19
CA ILE A 65 2.65 -0.26 9.14
C ILE A 65 3.82 0.70 8.95
N SER A 66 5.05 0.22 9.14
CA SER A 66 6.24 1.03 8.87
C SER A 66 6.45 1.15 7.36
N VAL A 67 6.61 2.38 6.85
CA VAL A 67 6.80 2.63 5.42
C VAL A 67 8.11 3.36 5.18
N VAL A 68 8.89 2.88 4.21
CA VAL A 68 10.07 3.56 3.68
C VAL A 68 9.96 3.58 2.16
N VAL A 69 10.03 4.76 1.56
CA VAL A 69 10.07 4.96 0.11
C VAL A 69 11.38 5.65 -0.25
N VAL A 70 12.11 5.09 -1.21
CA VAL A 70 13.38 5.63 -1.70
C VAL A 70 13.23 6.00 -3.17
N GLY A 71 13.40 7.30 -3.44
CA GLY A 71 13.14 7.88 -4.76
C GLY A 71 11.66 8.13 -5.00
N ASP A 72 11.37 8.92 -6.05
CA ASP A 72 10.01 9.23 -6.46
C ASP A 72 9.92 9.36 -7.98
N MET A 73 8.72 9.22 -8.51
CA MET A 73 8.40 9.44 -9.92
C MET A 73 6.89 9.64 -10.09
N ARG A 74 6.51 10.19 -11.23
CA ARG A 74 5.09 10.21 -11.61
C ARG A 74 4.65 8.80 -11.99
N PRO A 75 3.65 8.22 -11.31
CA PRO A 75 3.20 6.86 -11.60
C PRO A 75 2.35 6.81 -12.87
N GLY A 76 2.66 5.86 -13.75
CA GLY A 76 1.79 5.44 -14.84
C GLY A 76 0.85 4.30 -14.43
N PRO A 77 0.08 3.74 -15.39
CA PRO A 77 -0.87 2.66 -15.10
C PRO A 77 -0.22 1.40 -14.48
N GLY A 78 1.01 1.07 -14.87
CA GLY A 78 1.76 -0.07 -14.32
C GLY A 78 2.13 0.15 -12.86
N GLU A 79 2.64 1.33 -12.54
CA GLU A 79 3.02 1.71 -11.18
C GLU A 79 1.80 1.81 -10.25
N LEU A 80 0.67 2.30 -10.76
CA LEU A 80 -0.59 2.29 -10.00
C LEU A 80 -1.10 0.86 -9.74
N ALA A 81 -0.89 -0.07 -10.67
CA ALA A 81 -1.19 -1.48 -10.45
C ALA A 81 -0.28 -2.10 -9.36
N LEU A 82 1.00 -1.68 -9.29
CA LEU A 82 1.91 -2.06 -8.21
C LEU A 82 1.42 -1.51 -6.87
N VAL A 83 1.00 -0.24 -6.79
CA VAL A 83 0.44 0.35 -5.55
C VAL A 83 -0.80 -0.41 -5.08
N ALA A 84 -1.70 -0.78 -6.00
CA ALA A 84 -2.87 -1.58 -5.67
C ALA A 84 -2.52 -2.99 -5.18
N ALA A 85 -1.50 -3.63 -5.77
CA ALA A 85 -1.00 -4.93 -5.32
C ALA A 85 -0.32 -4.84 -3.94
N LEU A 86 0.41 -3.75 -3.68
CA LEU A 86 1.03 -3.44 -2.40
C LEU A 86 -0.03 -3.25 -1.30
N ALA A 87 -1.08 -2.49 -1.57
CA ALA A 87 -2.18 -2.32 -0.62
C ALA A 87 -2.84 -3.66 -0.25
N GLU A 88 -3.05 -4.54 -1.22
CA GLU A 88 -3.58 -5.88 -0.99
C GLU A 88 -2.60 -6.76 -0.19
N ALA A 89 -1.30 -6.66 -0.47
CA ALA A 89 -0.26 -7.34 0.30
C ALA A 89 -0.25 -6.86 1.76
N CYS A 90 -0.37 -5.56 2.02
CA CYS A 90 -0.51 -4.99 3.36
C CYS A 90 -1.76 -5.49 4.09
N GLN A 91 -2.91 -5.54 3.40
CA GLN A 91 -4.14 -6.09 3.98
C GLN A 91 -3.96 -7.55 4.40
N ASN A 92 -3.25 -8.34 3.59
CA ASN A 92 -2.98 -9.74 3.90
C ASN A 92 -2.03 -9.87 5.09
N ALA A 93 -0.97 -9.06 5.15
CA ALA A 93 -0.02 -9.02 6.25
C ALA A 93 -0.71 -8.68 7.58
N VAL A 94 -1.64 -7.72 7.56
CA VAL A 94 -2.41 -7.30 8.75
C VAL A 94 -3.44 -8.34 9.16
N ARG A 95 -4.10 -9.02 8.21
CA ARG A 95 -5.19 -9.97 8.51
C ARG A 95 -4.71 -11.37 8.85
N HIS A 96 -3.61 -11.80 8.26
CA HIS A 96 -3.15 -13.20 8.30
C HIS A 96 -1.73 -13.36 8.82
N GLY A 97 -0.95 -12.27 8.84
CA GLY A 97 0.38 -12.20 9.44
C GLY A 97 0.33 -11.74 10.89
N ALA A 98 1.44 -11.18 11.36
CA ALA A 98 1.53 -10.55 12.68
C ALA A 98 2.43 -9.31 12.61
N PRO A 99 2.21 -8.32 13.50
CA PRO A 99 3.10 -7.17 13.59
C PRO A 99 4.51 -7.57 14.08
N PRO A 100 5.53 -6.77 13.75
CA PRO A 100 5.45 -5.57 12.94
C PRO A 100 5.26 -5.86 11.45
N VAL A 101 4.44 -5.04 10.78
CA VAL A 101 4.31 -5.03 9.33
C VAL A 101 5.15 -3.88 8.77
N SER A 102 5.93 -4.15 7.73
CA SER A 102 6.80 -3.16 7.10
C SER A 102 6.66 -3.17 5.58
N VAL A 103 6.76 -1.99 5.00
CA VAL A 103 6.76 -1.72 3.57
C VAL A 103 8.06 -1.00 3.20
N TYR A 104 8.73 -1.48 2.18
CA TYR A 104 9.86 -0.82 1.56
C TYR A 104 9.60 -0.70 0.06
N VAL A 105 9.77 0.49 -0.49
CA VAL A 105 9.63 0.76 -1.93
C VAL A 105 10.87 1.50 -2.41
N GLU A 106 11.44 1.09 -3.53
CA GLU A 106 12.60 1.72 -4.13
C GLU A 106 12.39 1.95 -5.63
N VAL A 107 12.52 3.19 -6.05
CA VAL A 107 12.53 3.58 -7.47
C VAL A 107 13.95 3.43 -8.00
N ARG A 108 14.20 2.34 -8.70
CA ARG A 108 15.49 2.05 -9.33
C ARG A 108 15.55 2.56 -10.77
N PRO A 109 16.72 2.59 -11.40
CA PRO A 109 16.86 3.13 -12.75
C PRO A 109 15.95 2.48 -13.81
N ARG A 110 15.63 1.19 -13.69
CA ARG A 110 14.85 0.45 -14.68
C ARG A 110 13.54 -0.15 -14.17
N ALA A 111 13.37 -0.22 -12.87
CA ALA A 111 12.22 -0.86 -12.24
C ALA A 111 11.93 -0.23 -10.89
N ILE A 112 10.71 -0.41 -10.42
CA ILE A 112 10.31 -0.15 -9.05
C ILE A 112 10.25 -1.50 -8.36
N GLU A 113 10.88 -1.59 -7.19
CA GLU A 113 10.82 -2.75 -6.32
C GLU A 113 10.09 -2.39 -5.04
N ALA A 114 9.15 -3.24 -4.63
CA ALA A 114 8.41 -3.07 -3.39
C ALA A 114 8.38 -4.38 -2.60
N PHE A 115 8.50 -4.26 -1.28
CA PHE A 115 8.50 -5.38 -0.36
C PHE A 115 7.53 -5.11 0.77
N VAL A 116 6.66 -6.08 1.03
CA VAL A 116 5.77 -6.09 2.19
C VAL A 116 6.14 -7.29 3.05
N LYS A 117 6.42 -7.06 4.33
CA LYS A 117 6.86 -8.09 5.26
C LYS A 117 6.05 -8.05 6.53
N ASP A 118 5.61 -9.21 6.99
CA ASP A 118 5.03 -9.44 8.31
C ASP A 118 5.93 -10.32 9.17
N ASN A 119 5.59 -10.48 10.44
CA ASN A 119 6.34 -11.28 11.42
C ASN A 119 5.51 -12.43 11.99
N GLY A 120 4.52 -12.94 11.26
CA GLY A 120 3.67 -14.05 11.65
C GLY A 120 4.36 -15.41 11.61
N GLU A 121 3.57 -16.47 11.63
CA GLU A 121 4.08 -17.86 11.54
C GLU A 121 4.63 -18.20 10.14
N GLY A 122 4.40 -17.29 9.20
CA GLY A 122 4.76 -17.47 7.80
C GLY A 122 3.76 -18.35 7.06
N PHE A 123 3.66 -18.08 5.79
CA PHE A 123 2.70 -18.66 4.89
C PHE A 123 3.45 -19.50 3.84
N ASP A 124 3.14 -20.81 3.77
CA ASP A 124 3.70 -21.66 2.73
C ASP A 124 2.77 -21.67 1.51
N PRO A 125 3.21 -21.11 0.38
CA PRO A 125 2.41 -21.09 -0.85
C PRO A 125 2.05 -22.50 -1.38
N ALA A 126 2.82 -23.52 -0.99
CA ALA A 126 2.62 -24.91 -1.45
C ALA A 126 1.55 -25.67 -0.65
N THR A 127 1.24 -25.22 0.57
CA THR A 127 0.28 -25.91 1.47
C THR A 127 -1.14 -25.39 1.41
N ILE A 128 -1.43 -24.48 0.47
CA ILE A 128 -2.75 -23.84 0.38
C ILE A 128 -3.74 -24.81 -0.26
N ALA A 129 -4.74 -25.23 0.55
CA ALA A 129 -5.96 -25.82 0.03
C ALA A 129 -6.63 -24.85 -0.98
N ALA A 130 -7.34 -25.41 -1.96
CA ALA A 130 -7.92 -24.72 -3.11
C ALA A 130 -8.73 -23.43 -2.79
N ASP A 131 -9.18 -23.25 -1.55
CA ASP A 131 -9.96 -22.08 -1.10
C ASP A 131 -9.18 -20.77 -0.96
N ARG A 132 -7.84 -20.78 -0.96
CA ARG A 132 -6.99 -19.60 -0.79
C ARG A 132 -6.24 -19.17 -2.05
N HIS A 133 -6.59 -19.72 -3.21
CA HIS A 133 -6.05 -19.30 -4.51
C HIS A 133 -6.34 -17.81 -4.80
N GLY A 134 -7.37 -17.21 -4.20
CA GLY A 134 -7.78 -15.84 -4.43
C GLY A 134 -6.69 -14.79 -4.17
N VAL A 135 -5.90 -14.94 -3.10
CA VAL A 135 -4.87 -13.94 -2.73
C VAL A 135 -3.66 -14.00 -3.64
N ARG A 136 -3.17 -15.21 -3.92
CA ARG A 136 -2.03 -15.43 -4.81
C ARG A 136 -2.38 -15.03 -6.24
N ASP A 137 -3.56 -15.41 -6.71
CA ASP A 137 -4.00 -15.13 -8.07
C ASP A 137 -4.32 -13.64 -8.26
N SER A 138 -4.76 -12.92 -7.21
CA SER A 138 -5.08 -11.50 -7.33
C SER A 138 -3.82 -10.63 -7.38
N ILE A 139 -2.84 -10.80 -6.48
CA ILE A 139 -1.59 -10.03 -6.49
C ILE A 139 -0.71 -10.43 -7.68
N VAL A 140 -0.38 -11.72 -7.82
CA VAL A 140 0.48 -12.21 -8.90
C VAL A 140 -0.17 -11.99 -10.27
N GLY A 141 -1.47 -12.27 -10.38
CA GLY A 141 -2.22 -12.05 -11.61
C GLY A 141 -2.32 -10.57 -12.00
N ARG A 142 -2.54 -9.67 -11.03
CA ARG A 142 -2.56 -8.23 -11.23
C ARG A 142 -1.20 -7.73 -11.75
N MET A 143 -0.12 -8.08 -11.05
CA MET A 143 1.22 -7.67 -11.43
C MET A 143 1.58 -8.17 -12.83
N ARG A 144 1.32 -9.44 -13.13
CA ARG A 144 1.60 -10.00 -14.46
C ARG A 144 0.79 -9.31 -15.57
N ARG A 145 -0.50 -9.01 -15.36
CA ARG A 145 -1.31 -8.28 -16.34
C ARG A 145 -0.80 -6.86 -16.60
N ALA A 146 -0.20 -6.25 -15.58
CA ALA A 146 0.39 -4.90 -15.69
C ALA A 146 1.83 -4.90 -16.22
N GLY A 147 2.41 -6.06 -16.57
CA GLY A 147 3.77 -6.17 -17.06
C GLY A 147 4.84 -6.29 -15.98
N GLY A 148 4.44 -6.44 -14.73
CA GLY A 148 5.31 -6.65 -13.57
C GLY A 148 5.33 -8.09 -13.09
N SER A 149 5.92 -8.31 -11.91
CA SER A 149 5.98 -9.60 -11.26
C SER A 149 5.76 -9.49 -9.76
N ALA A 150 5.31 -10.59 -9.15
CA ALA A 150 5.18 -10.71 -7.70
C ALA A 150 5.68 -12.09 -7.25
N THR A 151 6.40 -12.10 -6.13
CA THR A 151 6.90 -13.33 -5.50
C THR A 151 6.50 -13.34 -4.03
N ILE A 152 5.98 -14.46 -3.55
CA ILE A 152 5.60 -14.66 -2.15
C ILE A 152 6.58 -15.66 -1.56
N ARG A 153 7.26 -15.27 -0.49
CA ARG A 153 8.25 -16.09 0.20
C ARG A 153 7.93 -16.24 1.67
N ARG A 154 7.95 -17.48 2.16
CA ARG A 154 7.97 -17.74 3.59
C ARG A 154 9.35 -17.43 4.13
N LEU A 155 9.43 -16.70 5.22
CA LEU A 155 10.64 -16.43 5.96
C LEU A 155 10.76 -17.36 7.17
N ALA A 156 11.87 -17.29 7.88
CA ALA A 156 12.02 -17.98 9.18
C ALA A 156 10.96 -17.49 10.20
N ARG A 157 10.57 -16.22 10.10
CA ARG A 157 9.40 -15.62 10.75
C ARG A 157 8.68 -14.75 9.72
N GLY A 158 7.38 -14.99 9.55
CA GLY A 158 6.51 -14.20 8.68
C GLY A 158 6.59 -14.56 7.21
N THR A 159 6.00 -13.68 6.43
CA THR A 159 5.95 -13.75 4.97
C THR A 159 6.52 -12.47 4.38
N GLU A 160 7.18 -12.59 3.26
CA GLU A 160 7.60 -11.47 2.42
C GLU A 160 6.93 -11.57 1.05
N ILE A 161 6.28 -10.48 0.64
CA ILE A 161 5.76 -10.31 -0.72
C ILE A 161 6.66 -9.30 -1.42
N ALA A 162 7.35 -9.73 -2.47
CA ALA A 162 8.18 -8.89 -3.32
C ALA A 162 7.45 -8.60 -4.63
N LEU A 163 7.33 -7.32 -4.97
CA LEU A 163 6.72 -6.82 -6.20
C LEU A 163 7.79 -6.12 -7.04
N SER A 164 7.75 -6.30 -8.35
CA SER A 164 8.63 -5.59 -9.28
C SER A 164 7.84 -5.11 -10.48
N MET A 165 8.02 -3.84 -10.86
CA MET A 165 7.38 -3.21 -12.01
C MET A 165 8.42 -2.47 -12.86
N PRO A 166 8.54 -2.75 -14.16
CA PRO A 166 9.34 -1.92 -15.06
C PRO A 166 8.83 -0.47 -15.05
N ARG A 167 9.73 0.47 -15.14
CA ARG A 167 9.37 1.90 -15.15
C ARG A 167 8.75 2.29 -16.48
N SER A 168 7.59 2.94 -16.44
CA SER A 168 6.86 3.39 -17.62
C SER A 168 7.55 4.56 -18.35
N ASP A 169 8.19 5.48 -17.62
CA ASP A 169 8.87 6.64 -18.16
C ASP A 169 10.07 6.29 -19.06
N ILE A 170 10.69 5.12 -18.85
CA ILE A 170 11.79 4.63 -19.70
C ILE A 170 11.27 3.92 -20.94
N LEU A 171 10.10 3.26 -20.83
CA LEU A 171 9.50 2.54 -21.96
C LEU A 171 9.00 3.51 -23.05
N GLU A 172 8.59 4.72 -22.69
CA GLU A 172 8.18 5.77 -23.64
C GLU A 172 9.38 6.37 -24.39
N GLU A 173 10.54 6.48 -23.76
CA GLU A 173 11.75 7.04 -24.38
C GLU A 173 12.37 6.11 -25.42
N THR A 174 12.11 4.80 -25.35
CA THR A 174 12.60 3.78 -26.30
C THR A 174 11.67 3.52 -27.48
N ALA A 175 10.48 4.11 -27.55
CA ALA A 175 9.60 4.02 -28.70
C ALA A 175 10.19 4.86 -29.85
N PRO A 176 10.54 4.26 -31.02
CA PRO A 176 11.08 5.02 -32.13
C PRO A 176 10.03 6.00 -32.62
N THR A 177 10.35 7.29 -32.58
CA THR A 177 9.57 8.35 -33.21
C THR A 177 9.52 8.08 -34.70
N GLY A 178 8.51 7.36 -35.17
CA GLY A 178 8.25 7.13 -36.59
C GLY A 178 7.94 8.48 -37.26
N ARG A 179 8.97 9.13 -37.77
CA ARG A 179 8.78 10.21 -38.77
C ARG A 179 8.24 9.58 -40.01
N THR A 180 6.95 9.77 -40.26
CA THR A 180 6.36 9.62 -41.57
C THR A 180 6.76 10.86 -42.39
N GLN A 181 7.58 10.68 -43.42
CA GLN A 181 7.69 11.63 -44.52
C GLN A 181 6.55 11.42 -45.48
#